data_09f738815387073c1ce08c5c256afc91
#
_entry.id   09f738815387073c1ce08c5c256afc91
#
_cell.length_a   1.000
_cell.length_b   1.000
_cell.length_c   1.000
_cell.angle_alpha   90.00
_cell.angle_beta   90.00
_cell.angle_gamma   90.00
#
_symmetry.space_group_name_H-M   'P 1'
#
loop_
_entity.id
_entity.type
_entity.pdbx_description
1 polymer ?
#
loop_
_entity_poly.entity_id
_entity_poly.type
_entity_poly.pdbx_seq_one_letter_code
_entity_poly.pdbx_strand_id
1 'polypeptide(L)'
;KASLLVWTTTPWTLVSNTAIAVHPEVEYVAMEVTHEETTEVLVVAQNLMDAVKGEKKILKSFLGKELERITYKRPFDYIEIPDAHFVVLATYVTTEDGTGLVHQAPAFGADDLAVCRSYGLPVVNPIAPDGHFLADVPVVGGVFFKDADKALVKELKASGALYKHQQYEHTYPHCWRCHTALMYYAQPSWYIRTTSIKDALLRENAATDWHPETIKEGRYGDWLNNNIDWALSRNRYWGTPLPIWRCENKHEICVDSLKELGTLAGQELSNLDPHRPFVDDITFACAECSQTMTRVPEVIDCWYDSGAMPFAQWGYPHKEGSVEKFKAS
;
A
#
# COMPACT_ATOMS: atom_id res chain seq x y z
N LYS A 1 26.25 22.78 6.02
CA LYS A 1 25.01 22.17 5.54
C LYS A 1 25.38 20.86 4.86
N ALA A 2 24.75 19.75 5.22
CA ALA A 2 24.95 18.46 4.58
C ALA A 2 23.71 18.07 3.78
N SER A 3 23.89 17.36 2.68
CA SER A 3 22.82 16.82 1.85
C SER A 3 22.79 15.31 1.97
N LEU A 4 21.62 14.74 2.19
CA LEU A 4 21.38 13.30 2.14
C LEU A 4 21.28 12.89 0.67
N LEU A 5 22.20 12.04 0.20
CA LEU A 5 22.22 11.61 -1.19
C LEU A 5 21.27 10.41 -1.38
N VAL A 6 20.10 10.67 -1.93
CA VAL A 6 19.04 9.68 -2.12
C VAL A 6 18.98 9.24 -3.57
N TRP A 7 18.76 7.96 -3.81
CA TRP A 7 18.58 7.40 -5.13
C TRP A 7 17.14 6.94 -5.37
N THR A 8 16.60 7.19 -6.57
CA THR A 8 15.26 6.72 -6.99
C THR A 8 15.20 6.43 -8.48
N THR A 9 14.42 5.44 -8.86
CA THR A 9 14.05 5.13 -10.26
C THR A 9 12.69 5.75 -10.66
N THR A 10 12.01 6.41 -9.71
CA THR A 10 10.66 6.96 -9.87
C THR A 10 10.61 8.43 -9.44
N PRO A 11 11.19 9.38 -10.21
CA PRO A 11 11.20 10.80 -9.84
C PRO A 11 9.81 11.38 -9.53
N TRP A 12 8.76 10.87 -10.17
CA TRP A 12 7.38 11.31 -9.96
C TRP A 12 6.89 11.09 -8.51
N THR A 13 7.41 10.07 -7.79
CA THR A 13 7.03 9.84 -6.38
C THR A 13 7.65 10.85 -5.41
N LEU A 14 8.69 11.59 -5.81
CA LEU A 14 9.33 12.61 -4.98
C LEU A 14 8.37 13.76 -4.59
N VAL A 15 7.30 13.99 -5.37
CA VAL A 15 6.24 14.94 -5.01
C VAL A 15 5.58 14.54 -3.67
N SER A 16 5.48 13.24 -3.39
CA SER A 16 4.91 12.67 -2.16
C SER A 16 6.00 12.25 -1.16
N ASN A 17 7.21 12.78 -1.27
CA ASN A 17 8.27 12.44 -0.33
C ASN A 17 7.83 12.74 1.11
N THR A 18 7.83 11.73 1.96
CA THR A 18 7.39 11.82 3.36
C THR A 18 8.57 11.58 4.33
N ALA A 19 9.49 10.68 3.98
CA ALA A 19 10.67 10.36 4.78
C ALA A 19 11.84 9.91 3.90
N ILE A 20 12.99 9.72 4.51
CA ILE A 20 14.14 9.02 3.96
C ILE A 20 14.45 7.83 4.87
N ALA A 21 14.50 6.62 4.31
CA ALA A 21 14.84 5.42 5.06
C ALA A 21 16.34 5.12 4.98
N VAL A 22 16.89 4.66 6.11
CA VAL A 22 18.28 4.17 6.24
C VAL A 22 18.28 2.85 7.02
N HIS A 23 19.27 2.00 6.76
CA HIS A 23 19.43 0.77 7.52
C HIS A 23 20.08 1.06 8.87
N PRO A 24 19.53 0.60 10.02
CA PRO A 24 20.01 0.96 11.35
C PRO A 24 21.47 0.56 11.63
N GLU A 25 21.93 -0.57 11.07
CA GLU A 25 23.24 -1.17 11.34
C GLU A 25 24.28 -0.91 10.23
N VAL A 26 23.89 -0.24 9.14
CA VAL A 26 24.82 0.16 8.08
C VAL A 26 25.61 1.38 8.52
N GLU A 27 26.89 1.41 8.20
CA GLU A 27 27.75 2.57 8.40
C GLU A 27 27.56 3.59 7.27
N TYR A 28 27.34 4.83 7.66
CA TYR A 28 27.20 5.99 6.77
C TYR A 28 28.33 6.98 7.02
N VAL A 29 28.67 7.73 5.99
CA VAL A 29 29.69 8.76 6.07
C VAL A 29 29.12 10.11 5.65
N ALA A 30 29.44 11.13 6.41
CA ALA A 30 29.37 12.51 5.94
C ALA A 30 30.74 12.86 5.35
N MET A 31 30.78 13.15 4.07
CA MET A 31 32.02 13.47 3.36
C MET A 31 31.94 14.81 2.64
N GLU A 32 32.99 15.56 2.71
CA GLU A 32 33.21 16.72 1.86
C GLU A 32 33.63 16.24 0.48
N VAL A 33 32.94 16.70 -0.54
CA VAL A 33 33.17 16.33 -1.93
C VAL A 33 33.48 17.60 -2.70
N THR A 34 34.62 17.63 -3.35
CA THR A 34 35.04 18.77 -4.19
C THR A 34 34.94 18.40 -5.65
N HIS A 35 34.16 19.17 -6.39
CA HIS A 35 34.02 19.12 -7.83
C HIS A 35 34.45 20.45 -8.41
N GLU A 36 35.51 20.47 -9.19
CA GLU A 36 36.02 21.68 -9.84
C GLU A 36 36.11 22.86 -8.86
N GLU A 37 35.16 23.79 -8.88
CA GLU A 37 35.13 24.97 -8.02
C GLU A 37 34.10 24.89 -6.89
N THR A 38 33.34 23.76 -6.78
CA THR A 38 32.28 23.61 -5.78
C THR A 38 32.61 22.56 -4.75
N THR A 39 32.33 22.86 -3.50
CA THR A 39 32.51 21.93 -2.38
C THR A 39 31.19 21.76 -1.65
N GLU A 40 30.77 20.53 -1.47
CA GLU A 40 29.52 20.18 -0.74
C GLU A 40 29.76 19.05 0.25
N VAL A 41 28.88 18.90 1.23
CA VAL A 41 28.90 17.78 2.17
C VAL A 41 27.77 16.84 1.86
N LEU A 42 28.11 15.59 1.49
CA LEU A 42 27.17 14.54 1.16
C LEU A 42 27.18 13.44 2.22
N VAL A 43 26.01 12.86 2.47
CA VAL A 43 25.84 11.67 3.32
C VAL A 43 25.43 10.50 2.44
N VAL A 44 26.16 9.38 2.56
CA VAL A 44 25.97 8.15 1.78
C VAL A 44 26.41 6.95 2.61
N ALA A 45 25.94 5.74 2.29
CA ALA A 45 26.48 4.53 2.90
C ALA A 45 27.97 4.38 2.56
N GLN A 46 28.78 4.01 3.55
CA GLN A 46 30.24 4.00 3.44
C GLN A 46 30.75 3.14 2.29
N ASN A 47 30.18 1.97 2.11
CA ASN A 47 30.54 1.04 1.02
C ASN A 47 30.07 1.51 -0.37
N LEU A 48 29.26 2.56 -0.46
CA LEU A 48 28.79 3.16 -1.71
C LEU A 48 29.42 4.52 -2.02
N MET A 49 30.44 4.92 -1.26
CA MET A 49 31.16 6.18 -1.48
C MET A 49 31.72 6.32 -2.90
N ASP A 50 32.06 5.22 -3.57
CA ASP A 50 32.64 5.23 -4.91
C ASP A 50 31.64 5.60 -6.00
N ALA A 51 30.34 5.54 -5.71
CA ALA A 51 29.29 6.06 -6.58
C ALA A 51 29.32 7.59 -6.69
N VAL A 52 29.94 8.26 -5.73
CA VAL A 52 30.14 9.72 -5.69
C VAL A 52 31.44 10.08 -6.38
N LYS A 53 31.41 10.99 -7.37
CA LYS A 53 32.58 11.49 -8.09
C LYS A 53 33.21 12.67 -7.35
N GLY A 54 34.48 12.98 -7.64
CA GLY A 54 35.23 14.10 -7.03
C GLY A 54 36.22 13.67 -5.96
N GLU A 55 36.98 14.65 -5.47
CA GLU A 55 37.83 14.44 -4.30
C GLU A 55 36.98 14.35 -3.04
N LYS A 56 37.24 13.32 -2.23
CA LYS A 56 36.42 12.99 -1.06
C LYS A 56 37.26 13.08 0.21
N LYS A 57 36.72 13.76 1.20
CA LYS A 57 37.28 13.79 2.55
C LYS A 57 36.19 13.41 3.54
N ILE A 58 36.38 12.27 4.22
CA ILE A 58 35.44 11.83 5.25
C ILE A 58 35.53 12.80 6.43
N LEU A 59 34.44 13.39 6.82
CA LEU A 59 34.32 14.29 7.97
C LEU A 59 33.86 13.53 9.21
N LYS A 60 32.94 12.57 9.04
CA LYS A 60 32.38 11.77 10.14
C LYS A 60 31.82 10.47 9.62
N SER A 61 32.00 9.37 10.36
CA SER A 61 31.29 8.10 10.18
C SER A 61 30.32 7.90 11.34
N PHE A 62 29.20 7.23 11.07
CA PHE A 62 28.15 6.93 12.05
C PHE A 62 27.29 5.77 11.57
N LEU A 63 26.61 5.10 12.49
CA LEU A 63 25.60 4.07 12.14
C LEU A 63 24.27 4.72 11.74
N GLY A 64 23.53 4.06 10.86
CA GLY A 64 22.25 4.59 10.39
C GLY A 64 21.26 4.93 11.50
N LYS A 65 21.26 4.18 12.62
CA LYS A 65 20.46 4.49 13.81
C LYS A 65 20.72 5.88 14.41
N GLU A 66 21.92 6.45 14.18
CA GLU A 66 22.26 7.80 14.65
C GLU A 66 21.64 8.90 13.79
N LEU A 67 21.15 8.54 12.59
CA LEU A 67 20.43 9.46 11.70
C LEU A 67 18.91 9.51 11.99
N GLU A 68 18.39 8.61 12.81
CA GLU A 68 16.96 8.55 13.11
C GLU A 68 16.40 9.90 13.57
N ARG A 69 15.26 10.31 13.04
CA ARG A 69 14.58 11.59 13.33
C ARG A 69 15.34 12.86 12.92
N ILE A 70 16.49 12.76 12.24
CA ILE A 70 17.13 13.96 11.66
C ILE A 70 16.19 14.51 10.58
N THR A 71 15.85 15.77 10.70
CA THR A 71 14.98 16.46 9.73
C THR A 71 15.77 16.94 8.51
N TYR A 72 15.11 16.98 7.37
CA TYR A 72 15.67 17.44 6.12
C TYR A 72 14.68 18.31 5.34
N LYS A 73 15.19 19.11 4.38
CA LYS A 73 14.36 19.82 3.43
C LYS A 73 14.15 18.93 2.19
N ARG A 74 12.91 18.60 1.87
CA ARG A 74 12.56 17.82 0.69
C ARG A 74 12.83 18.59 -0.62
N PRO A 75 13.01 17.90 -1.76
CA PRO A 75 13.32 18.55 -3.03
C PRO A 75 12.13 19.33 -3.62
N PHE A 76 10.90 18.86 -3.41
CA PHE A 76 9.66 19.47 -3.89
C PHE A 76 8.74 19.83 -2.73
N ASP A 77 8.27 21.06 -2.70
CA ASP A 77 7.34 21.58 -1.70
C ASP A 77 5.99 21.94 -2.36
N TYR A 78 5.47 21.00 -3.19
CA TYR A 78 4.29 21.22 -4.01
C TYR A 78 2.98 20.92 -3.28
N ILE A 79 3.02 20.04 -2.30
CA ILE A 79 1.87 19.62 -1.50
C ILE A 79 2.23 19.70 -0.02
N GLU A 80 1.29 20.03 0.82
CA GLU A 80 1.49 20.05 2.26
C GLU A 80 1.49 18.61 2.82
N ILE A 81 2.54 18.26 3.57
CA ILE A 81 2.67 16.98 4.26
C ILE A 81 3.12 17.29 5.70
N PRO A 82 2.18 17.43 6.65
CA PRO A 82 2.50 17.79 8.03
C PRO A 82 3.25 16.67 8.75
N ASP A 83 4.01 17.04 9.78
CA ASP A 83 4.73 16.13 10.69
C ASP A 83 5.63 15.10 9.99
N ALA A 84 6.22 15.47 8.86
CA ALA A 84 7.01 14.62 7.98
C ALA A 84 8.45 15.15 7.79
N HIS A 85 9.18 14.56 6.85
CA HIS A 85 10.50 14.98 6.37
C HIS A 85 11.62 14.79 7.40
N PHE A 86 11.68 13.59 7.96
CA PHE A 86 12.78 13.14 8.80
C PHE A 86 13.25 11.74 8.39
N VAL A 87 14.41 11.33 8.86
CA VAL A 87 14.99 10.02 8.60
C VAL A 87 14.30 8.95 9.46
N VAL A 88 13.96 7.83 8.85
CA VAL A 88 13.36 6.64 9.47
C VAL A 88 14.28 5.44 9.32
N LEU A 89 14.16 4.45 10.21
CA LEU A 89 14.93 3.21 10.14
C LEU A 89 14.14 2.13 9.43
N ALA A 90 14.81 1.45 8.47
CA ALA A 90 14.20 0.35 7.72
C ALA A 90 15.25 -0.73 7.38
N THR A 91 14.99 -1.96 7.81
CA THR A 91 15.92 -3.09 7.61
C THR A 91 15.96 -3.61 6.18
N TYR A 92 15.01 -3.24 5.33
CA TYR A 92 15.01 -3.60 3.91
C TYR A 92 15.96 -2.74 3.06
N VAL A 93 16.46 -1.61 3.59
CA VAL A 93 17.42 -0.79 2.87
C VAL A 93 18.70 -1.56 2.65
N THR A 94 19.07 -1.76 1.38
CA THR A 94 20.30 -2.46 0.98
C THR A 94 21.39 -1.47 0.62
N THR A 95 22.62 -1.99 0.54
CA THR A 95 23.79 -1.27 0.06
C THR A 95 24.46 -1.97 -1.12
N GLU A 96 23.67 -2.72 -1.88
CA GLU A 96 24.12 -3.37 -3.13
C GLU A 96 24.13 -2.37 -4.28
N ASP A 97 23.09 -1.50 -4.33
CA ASP A 97 22.92 -0.46 -5.33
C ASP A 97 22.54 0.88 -4.69
N GLY A 98 22.66 1.96 -5.50
CA GLY A 98 22.20 3.29 -5.11
C GLY A 98 23.15 4.03 -4.15
N THR A 99 22.66 4.48 -3.02
CA THR A 99 23.35 5.32 -2.05
C THR A 99 23.21 4.85 -0.60
N GLY A 100 22.40 3.80 -0.36
CA GLY A 100 22.05 3.36 0.99
C GLY A 100 21.01 4.25 1.70
N LEU A 101 20.47 5.26 1.01
CA LEU A 101 19.37 6.10 1.49
C LEU A 101 18.22 6.00 0.49
N VAL A 102 17.05 5.65 0.98
CA VAL A 102 15.86 5.40 0.15
C VAL A 102 14.76 6.41 0.47
N HIS A 103 14.32 7.14 -0.56
CA HIS A 103 13.16 8.00 -0.47
C HIS A 103 11.89 7.20 -0.15
N GLN A 104 11.03 7.73 0.72
CA GLN A 104 9.79 7.11 1.12
C GLN A 104 8.59 7.88 0.61
N ALA A 105 7.71 7.17 -0.11
CA ALA A 105 6.40 7.66 -0.54
C ALA A 105 5.33 6.61 -0.20
N PRO A 106 4.77 6.63 1.03
CA PRO A 106 3.90 5.58 1.56
C PRO A 106 2.64 5.31 0.73
N ALA A 107 2.25 6.24 -0.14
CA ALA A 107 1.16 6.01 -1.08
C ALA A 107 1.50 5.00 -2.19
N PHE A 108 2.79 4.78 -2.51
CA PHE A 108 3.23 4.09 -3.74
C PHE A 108 4.14 2.88 -3.51
N GLY A 109 4.49 2.57 -2.25
CA GLY A 109 5.28 1.40 -1.89
C GLY A 109 4.72 0.69 -0.66
N ALA A 110 4.68 -0.65 -0.68
CA ALA A 110 4.19 -1.44 0.45
C ALA A 110 5.13 -1.33 1.66
N ASP A 111 6.43 -1.42 1.42
CA ASP A 111 7.46 -1.29 2.45
C ASP A 111 7.50 0.14 3.00
N ASP A 112 7.40 1.15 2.11
CA ASP A 112 7.27 2.55 2.48
C ASP A 112 6.07 2.77 3.39
N LEU A 113 4.91 2.19 3.03
CA LEU A 113 3.68 2.29 3.80
C LEU A 113 3.83 1.66 5.20
N ALA A 114 4.42 0.47 5.28
CA ALA A 114 4.62 -0.24 6.54
C ALA A 114 5.53 0.56 7.49
N VAL A 115 6.68 1.02 6.99
CA VAL A 115 7.63 1.81 7.77
C VAL A 115 7.04 3.18 8.15
N CYS A 116 6.47 3.92 7.20
CA CYS A 116 5.89 5.23 7.48
C CYS A 116 4.75 5.16 8.51
N ARG A 117 3.91 4.12 8.47
CA ARG A 117 2.87 3.89 9.48
C ARG A 117 3.43 3.64 10.89
N SER A 118 4.53 2.91 11.02
CA SER A 118 5.16 2.67 12.33
C SER A 118 5.69 3.96 12.98
N TYR A 119 5.99 4.98 12.16
CA TYR A 119 6.41 6.31 12.60
C TYR A 119 5.28 7.33 12.70
N GLY A 120 4.03 6.93 12.40
CA GLY A 120 2.86 7.81 12.41
C GLY A 120 2.83 8.84 11.26
N LEU A 121 3.57 8.58 10.19
CA LEU A 121 3.67 9.47 9.03
C LEU A 121 2.41 9.40 8.15
N PRO A 122 1.99 10.53 7.56
CA PRO A 122 0.81 10.58 6.70
C PRO A 122 1.02 9.88 5.36
N VAL A 123 -0.07 9.38 4.80
CA VAL A 123 -0.11 8.80 3.44
C VAL A 123 -0.76 9.82 2.51
N VAL A 124 0.03 10.41 1.62
CA VAL A 124 -0.43 11.45 0.69
C VAL A 124 -0.31 10.96 -0.75
N ASN A 125 -1.43 10.93 -1.45
CA ASN A 125 -1.50 10.54 -2.87
C ASN A 125 -1.98 11.74 -3.71
N PRO A 126 -1.09 12.38 -4.49
CA PRO A 126 -1.45 13.50 -5.37
C PRO A 126 -1.90 13.04 -6.76
N ILE A 127 -2.17 11.75 -6.97
CA ILE A 127 -2.52 11.19 -8.28
C ILE A 127 -3.96 10.68 -8.25
N ALA A 128 -4.74 11.08 -9.23
CA ALA A 128 -6.11 10.67 -9.43
C ALA A 128 -6.20 9.20 -9.91
N PRO A 129 -7.38 8.54 -9.83
CA PRO A 129 -7.56 7.14 -10.24
C PRO A 129 -7.22 6.84 -11.70
N ASP A 130 -7.20 7.84 -12.58
CA ASP A 130 -6.81 7.74 -13.99
C ASP A 130 -5.30 7.84 -14.23
N GLY A 131 -4.51 8.02 -13.17
CA GLY A 131 -3.05 8.09 -13.21
C GLY A 131 -2.50 9.49 -13.50
N HIS A 132 -3.34 10.55 -13.51
CA HIS A 132 -2.89 11.92 -13.69
C HIS A 132 -2.70 12.61 -12.35
N PHE A 133 -1.70 13.48 -12.25
CA PHE A 133 -1.57 14.35 -11.08
C PHE A 133 -2.80 15.23 -10.92
N LEU A 134 -3.21 15.48 -9.68
CA LEU A 134 -4.28 16.43 -9.37
C LEU A 134 -3.94 17.80 -9.97
N ALA A 135 -4.95 18.51 -10.47
CA ALA A 135 -4.74 19.73 -11.27
C ALA A 135 -4.03 20.88 -10.52
N ASP A 136 -4.11 20.86 -9.19
CA ASP A 136 -3.51 21.84 -8.29
C ASP A 136 -2.05 21.56 -7.92
N VAL A 137 -1.49 20.42 -8.35
CA VAL A 137 -0.07 20.11 -8.10
C VAL A 137 0.81 20.96 -9.04
N PRO A 138 1.69 21.80 -8.51
CA PRO A 138 2.56 22.63 -9.33
C PRO A 138 3.40 21.82 -10.31
N VAL A 139 3.69 22.39 -11.48
CA VAL A 139 4.55 21.84 -12.54
C VAL A 139 3.97 20.63 -13.26
N VAL A 140 3.31 19.70 -12.56
CA VAL A 140 2.87 18.40 -13.11
C VAL A 140 1.34 18.21 -13.05
N GLY A 141 0.56 19.19 -12.60
CA GLY A 141 -0.90 19.09 -12.53
C GLY A 141 -1.53 18.70 -13.87
N GLY A 142 -2.38 17.67 -13.86
CA GLY A 142 -3.02 17.09 -15.04
C GLY A 142 -2.11 16.27 -15.95
N VAL A 143 -0.84 16.04 -15.58
CA VAL A 143 0.10 15.23 -16.36
C VAL A 143 0.03 13.78 -15.87
N PHE A 144 0.08 12.80 -16.81
CA PHE A 144 0.18 11.39 -16.48
C PHE A 144 1.48 11.11 -15.73
N PHE A 145 1.42 10.31 -14.66
CA PHE A 145 2.53 10.16 -13.70
C PHE A 145 3.87 9.79 -14.35
N LYS A 146 3.88 8.92 -15.36
CA LYS A 146 5.11 8.53 -16.08
C LYS A 146 5.70 9.65 -16.93
N ASP A 147 4.87 10.54 -17.45
CA ASP A 147 5.31 11.65 -18.30
C ASP A 147 5.84 12.83 -17.46
N ALA A 148 5.52 12.85 -16.16
CA ALA A 148 5.95 13.88 -15.22
C ALA A 148 7.47 13.85 -14.94
N ASP A 149 8.12 12.69 -15.08
CA ASP A 149 9.54 12.50 -14.74
C ASP A 149 10.45 13.55 -15.40
N LYS A 150 10.23 13.86 -16.69
CA LYS A 150 11.06 14.81 -17.43
C LYS A 150 10.97 16.24 -16.85
N ALA A 151 9.77 16.67 -16.48
CA ALA A 151 9.55 17.99 -15.89
C ALA A 151 10.18 18.07 -14.50
N LEU A 152 9.97 17.04 -13.66
CA LEU A 152 10.51 16.97 -12.31
C LEU A 152 12.04 16.92 -12.29
N VAL A 153 12.67 16.15 -13.17
CA VAL A 153 14.14 16.13 -13.31
C VAL A 153 14.68 17.50 -13.72
N LYS A 154 13.98 18.23 -14.60
CA LYS A 154 14.35 19.60 -14.95
C LYS A 154 14.31 20.54 -13.74
N GLU A 155 13.27 20.43 -12.92
CA GLU A 155 13.13 21.21 -11.67
C GLU A 155 14.20 20.87 -10.65
N LEU A 156 14.52 19.58 -10.46
CA LEU A 156 15.64 19.15 -9.58
C LEU A 156 16.97 19.74 -10.03
N LYS A 157 17.19 19.81 -11.36
CA LYS A 157 18.40 20.43 -11.91
C LYS A 157 18.41 21.94 -11.68
N ALA A 158 17.30 22.61 -11.90
CA ALA A 158 17.18 24.05 -11.70
C ALA A 158 17.35 24.48 -10.24
N SER A 159 16.86 23.67 -9.30
CA SER A 159 16.99 23.92 -7.86
C SER A 159 18.36 23.51 -7.26
N GLY A 160 19.24 22.85 -8.05
CA GLY A 160 20.51 22.31 -7.56
C GLY A 160 20.36 21.07 -6.66
N ALA A 161 19.17 20.45 -6.65
CA ALA A 161 18.89 19.24 -5.86
C ALA A 161 19.23 17.94 -6.62
N LEU A 162 19.61 18.02 -7.89
CA LEU A 162 20.00 16.89 -8.71
C LEU A 162 21.51 16.67 -8.67
N TYR A 163 21.96 15.60 -8.01
CA TYR A 163 23.36 15.21 -8.06
C TYR A 163 23.74 14.56 -9.39
N LYS A 164 22.96 13.53 -9.81
CA LYS A 164 23.19 12.78 -11.05
C LYS A 164 21.89 12.29 -11.65
N HIS A 165 21.78 12.35 -12.96
CA HIS A 165 20.72 11.71 -13.74
C HIS A 165 21.34 10.71 -14.70
N GLN A 166 20.86 9.48 -14.68
CA GLN A 166 21.27 8.44 -15.63
C GLN A 166 20.08 7.60 -16.05
N GLN A 167 20.11 7.09 -17.24
CA GLN A 167 19.13 6.13 -17.72
C GLN A 167 19.37 4.80 -17.01
N TYR A 168 18.32 4.20 -16.47
CA TYR A 168 18.36 2.92 -15.79
C TYR A 168 17.31 2.01 -16.42
N GLU A 169 17.75 0.87 -16.94
CA GLU A 169 16.85 -0.12 -17.55
C GLU A 169 16.40 -1.13 -16.49
N HIS A 170 15.11 -1.24 -16.30
CA HIS A 170 14.50 -2.20 -15.37
C HIS A 170 13.15 -2.68 -15.89
N THR A 171 12.70 -3.84 -15.41
CA THR A 171 11.37 -4.35 -15.70
C THR A 171 10.31 -3.46 -15.04
N TYR A 172 9.25 -3.13 -15.78
CA TYR A 172 8.14 -2.34 -15.26
C TYR A 172 6.81 -3.04 -15.53
N PRO A 173 5.89 -3.11 -14.56
CA PRO A 173 4.61 -3.77 -14.77
C PRO A 173 3.69 -2.98 -15.70
N HIS A 174 3.09 -3.67 -16.65
CA HIS A 174 2.10 -3.10 -17.57
C HIS A 174 0.80 -3.89 -17.52
N CYS A 175 -0.31 -3.22 -17.81
CA CYS A 175 -1.61 -3.87 -17.95
C CYS A 175 -1.55 -4.89 -19.09
N TRP A 176 -1.89 -6.14 -18.82
CA TRP A 176 -1.90 -7.20 -19.83
C TRP A 176 -2.89 -6.97 -20.97
N ARG A 177 -3.90 -6.10 -20.76
CA ARG A 177 -4.96 -5.82 -21.70
C ARG A 177 -4.69 -4.61 -22.61
N CYS A 178 -4.31 -3.48 -22.02
CA CYS A 178 -4.11 -2.22 -22.75
C CYS A 178 -2.65 -1.75 -22.78
N HIS A 179 -1.73 -2.50 -22.17
CA HIS A 179 -0.29 -2.21 -22.09
C HIS A 179 0.08 -0.87 -21.44
N THR A 180 -0.87 -0.21 -20.79
CA THR A 180 -0.57 1.00 -20.02
C THR A 180 0.28 0.64 -18.79
N ALA A 181 1.26 1.49 -18.48
CA ALA A 181 2.08 1.35 -17.29
C ALA A 181 1.21 1.33 -16.03
N LEU A 182 1.45 0.37 -15.14
CA LEU A 182 0.71 0.24 -13.89
C LEU A 182 1.39 1.06 -12.79
N MET A 183 0.61 1.55 -11.86
CA MET A 183 1.05 2.24 -10.67
C MET A 183 0.58 1.45 -9.44
N TYR A 184 1.52 1.17 -8.51
CA TYR A 184 1.14 0.74 -7.18
C TYR A 184 0.69 1.96 -6.38
N TYR A 185 -0.44 1.88 -5.70
CA TYR A 185 -0.87 2.92 -4.78
C TYR A 185 -1.70 2.34 -3.63
N ALA A 186 -1.58 2.96 -2.46
CA ALA A 186 -2.34 2.59 -1.28
C ALA A 186 -3.81 2.92 -1.47
N GLN A 187 -4.68 1.92 -1.30
CA GLN A 187 -6.11 2.06 -1.41
C GLN A 187 -6.79 1.43 -0.18
N PRO A 188 -7.81 2.07 0.41
CA PRO A 188 -8.63 1.44 1.42
C PRO A 188 -9.26 0.15 0.89
N SER A 189 -9.28 -0.87 1.71
CA SER A 189 -9.89 -2.16 1.40
C SER A 189 -10.49 -2.78 2.65
N TRP A 190 -11.52 -3.60 2.48
CA TRP A 190 -12.04 -4.45 3.54
C TRP A 190 -11.21 -5.71 3.64
N TYR A 191 -10.90 -6.14 4.87
CA TYR A 191 -10.04 -7.28 5.13
C TYR A 191 -10.74 -8.30 6.00
N ILE A 192 -10.53 -9.58 5.72
CA ILE A 192 -10.74 -10.65 6.69
C ILE A 192 -9.42 -10.85 7.42
N ARG A 193 -9.46 -10.76 8.75
CA ARG A 193 -8.27 -10.98 9.59
C ARG A 193 -7.94 -12.48 9.68
N THR A 194 -7.45 -13.04 8.58
CA THR A 194 -7.08 -14.46 8.49
C THR A 194 -5.90 -14.81 9.38
N THR A 195 -5.07 -13.82 9.72
CA THR A 195 -3.95 -14.00 10.66
C THR A 195 -4.43 -14.37 12.07
N SER A 196 -5.64 -13.99 12.49
CA SER A 196 -6.21 -14.32 13.79
C SER A 196 -6.56 -15.80 13.95
N ILE A 197 -6.71 -16.53 12.85
CA ILE A 197 -7.02 -17.97 12.83
C ILE A 197 -5.88 -18.81 12.26
N LYS A 198 -4.69 -18.24 12.12
CA LYS A 198 -3.52 -18.90 11.51
C LYS A 198 -3.20 -20.23 12.16
N ASP A 199 -3.17 -20.29 13.49
CA ASP A 199 -2.87 -21.53 14.22
C ASP A 199 -3.92 -22.61 13.97
N ALA A 200 -5.19 -22.22 13.84
CA ALA A 200 -6.26 -23.16 13.48
C ALA A 200 -6.06 -23.70 12.05
N LEU A 201 -5.74 -22.81 11.09
CA LEU A 201 -5.47 -23.22 9.70
C LEU A 201 -4.29 -24.19 9.61
N LEU A 202 -3.21 -23.95 10.33
CA LEU A 202 -2.05 -24.82 10.38
C LEU A 202 -2.38 -26.18 11.00
N ARG A 203 -3.17 -26.21 12.08
CA ARG A 203 -3.63 -27.45 12.73
C ARG A 203 -4.49 -28.29 11.78
N GLU A 204 -5.45 -27.68 11.09
CA GLU A 204 -6.32 -28.39 10.14
C GLU A 204 -5.52 -28.88 8.92
N ASN A 205 -4.54 -28.11 8.44
CA ASN A 205 -3.62 -28.55 7.39
C ASN A 205 -2.82 -29.77 7.82
N ALA A 206 -2.31 -29.79 9.06
CA ALA A 206 -1.56 -30.93 9.60
C ALA A 206 -2.41 -32.23 9.68
N ALA A 207 -3.72 -32.08 9.94
CA ALA A 207 -4.67 -33.20 10.00
C ALA A 207 -5.15 -33.67 8.62
N THR A 208 -4.95 -32.88 7.57
CA THR A 208 -5.39 -33.20 6.20
C THR A 208 -4.45 -34.23 5.55
N ASP A 209 -5.01 -35.22 4.86
CA ASP A 209 -4.27 -36.22 4.08
C ASP A 209 -4.02 -35.69 2.66
N TRP A 210 -2.80 -35.21 2.38
CA TRP A 210 -2.42 -34.62 1.12
C TRP A 210 -1.79 -35.66 0.15
N HIS A 211 -2.24 -35.59 -1.11
CA HIS A 211 -1.68 -36.39 -2.21
C HIS A 211 -1.24 -35.46 -3.36
N PRO A 212 0.06 -35.24 -3.58
CA PRO A 212 1.22 -35.77 -2.84
C PRO A 212 1.41 -35.05 -1.48
N GLU A 213 1.96 -35.81 -0.51
CA GLU A 213 2.20 -35.35 0.86
C GLU A 213 3.07 -34.06 0.94
N THR A 214 3.96 -33.90 -0.02
CA THR A 214 4.88 -32.74 -0.10
C THR A 214 4.16 -31.38 -0.16
N ILE A 215 2.87 -31.35 -0.56
CA ILE A 215 2.09 -30.10 -0.58
C ILE A 215 1.80 -29.61 0.83
N LYS A 216 1.59 -30.52 1.79
CA LYS A 216 1.21 -30.22 3.17
C LYS A 216 2.19 -29.25 3.84
N GLU A 217 3.47 -29.59 3.84
CA GLU A 217 4.52 -28.82 4.50
C GLU A 217 5.21 -27.83 3.56
N GLY A 218 5.20 -28.16 2.25
CA GLY A 218 5.77 -27.32 1.20
C GLY A 218 4.85 -26.15 0.82
N ARG A 219 4.45 -26.10 -0.45
CA ARG A 219 3.79 -24.93 -1.04
C ARG A 219 2.57 -24.41 -0.24
N TYR A 220 1.72 -25.32 0.26
CA TYR A 220 0.53 -24.89 1.01
C TYR A 220 0.86 -24.55 2.47
N GLY A 221 1.70 -25.36 3.11
CA GLY A 221 2.18 -25.08 4.46
C GLY A 221 2.97 -23.78 4.53
N ASP A 222 3.87 -23.55 3.58
CA ASP A 222 4.60 -22.29 3.46
C ASP A 222 3.67 -21.09 3.29
N TRP A 223 2.64 -21.21 2.45
CA TRP A 223 1.64 -20.16 2.26
C TRP A 223 0.88 -19.86 3.57
N LEU A 224 0.47 -20.88 4.32
CA LEU A 224 -0.18 -20.71 5.62
C LEU A 224 0.74 -20.09 6.67
N ASN A 225 2.02 -20.49 6.68
CA ASN A 225 3.03 -19.93 7.59
C ASN A 225 3.31 -18.45 7.31
N ASN A 226 3.19 -18.03 6.05
CA ASN A 226 3.35 -16.65 5.62
C ASN A 226 1.99 -15.96 5.40
N ASN A 227 0.91 -16.44 6.02
CA ASN A 227 -0.42 -15.90 5.88
C ASN A 227 -0.48 -14.44 6.29
N ILE A 228 -1.06 -13.63 5.44
CA ILE A 228 -1.41 -12.23 5.65
C ILE A 228 -2.93 -12.07 5.60
N ASP A 229 -3.46 -11.00 6.20
CA ASP A 229 -4.90 -10.72 6.16
C ASP A 229 -5.39 -10.58 4.73
N TRP A 230 -6.54 -11.19 4.44
CA TRP A 230 -7.08 -11.24 3.09
C TRP A 230 -7.79 -9.93 2.73
N ALA A 231 -7.23 -9.18 1.78
CA ALA A 231 -7.92 -8.05 1.17
C ALA A 231 -9.11 -8.55 0.34
N LEU A 232 -10.29 -8.50 0.96
CA LEU A 232 -11.51 -9.13 0.47
C LEU A 232 -12.22 -8.30 -0.60
N SER A 233 -12.25 -6.97 -0.43
CA SER A 233 -13.05 -6.11 -1.30
C SER A 233 -12.43 -5.85 -2.66
N ARG A 234 -13.29 -5.66 -3.67
CA ARG A 234 -12.90 -5.29 -5.04
C ARG A 234 -13.71 -4.08 -5.49
N ASN A 235 -13.04 -3.14 -6.14
CA ASN A 235 -13.65 -1.97 -6.76
C ASN A 235 -14.13 -2.32 -8.17
N ARG A 236 -15.21 -3.11 -8.24
CA ARG A 236 -15.84 -3.54 -9.47
C ARG A 236 -17.34 -3.31 -9.37
N TYR A 237 -17.99 -3.16 -10.52
CA TYR A 237 -19.44 -3.00 -10.53
C TYR A 237 -20.13 -4.33 -10.25
N TRP A 238 -19.74 -5.41 -10.94
CA TRP A 238 -20.38 -6.72 -10.83
C TRP A 238 -19.61 -7.67 -9.91
N GLY A 239 -20.34 -8.33 -9.06
CA GLY A 239 -19.88 -9.31 -8.09
C GLY A 239 -20.85 -9.38 -6.91
N THR A 240 -20.58 -10.24 -5.93
CA THR A 240 -21.34 -10.31 -4.68
C THR A 240 -21.11 -9.02 -3.87
N PRO A 241 -22.14 -8.20 -3.63
CA PRO A 241 -21.98 -6.96 -2.88
C PRO A 241 -21.54 -7.22 -1.42
N LEU A 242 -20.63 -6.38 -0.90
CA LEU A 242 -20.35 -6.40 0.53
C LEU A 242 -21.59 -5.99 1.31
N PRO A 243 -22.06 -6.79 2.29
CA PRO A 243 -23.28 -6.51 3.05
C PRO A 243 -23.02 -5.52 4.19
N ILE A 244 -22.33 -4.40 3.90
CA ILE A 244 -21.93 -3.40 4.89
C ILE A 244 -22.58 -2.07 4.53
N TRP A 245 -23.27 -1.47 5.50
CA TRP A 245 -23.80 -0.11 5.43
C TRP A 245 -23.01 0.81 6.34
N ARG A 246 -22.77 2.03 5.86
CA ARG A 246 -21.98 3.05 6.56
C ARG A 246 -22.70 4.40 6.47
N CYS A 247 -22.71 5.16 7.57
CA CYS A 247 -23.17 6.55 7.58
C CYS A 247 -22.00 7.53 7.40
N GLU A 248 -22.32 8.82 7.22
CA GLU A 248 -21.31 9.89 7.09
C GLU A 248 -20.39 9.99 8.34
N ASN A 249 -20.90 9.68 9.53
CA ASN A 249 -20.12 9.63 10.77
C ASN A 249 -19.28 8.34 10.91
N LYS A 250 -19.21 7.52 9.85
CA LYS A 250 -18.42 6.27 9.77
C LYS A 250 -18.88 5.16 10.73
N HIS A 251 -20.09 5.22 11.26
CA HIS A 251 -20.68 4.04 11.91
C HIS A 251 -20.98 2.99 10.86
N GLU A 252 -20.76 1.73 11.18
CA GLU A 252 -20.83 0.61 10.24
C GLU A 252 -21.68 -0.51 10.81
N ILE A 253 -22.43 -1.17 9.93
CA ILE A 253 -23.15 -2.39 10.26
C ILE A 253 -22.95 -3.41 9.14
N CYS A 254 -22.63 -4.66 9.51
CA CYS A 254 -22.66 -5.78 8.60
C CYS A 254 -24.00 -6.49 8.74
N VAL A 255 -24.77 -6.52 7.67
CA VAL A 255 -26.13 -7.10 7.63
C VAL A 255 -26.05 -8.57 7.27
N ASP A 256 -26.68 -9.44 8.05
CA ASP A 256 -26.54 -10.90 7.90
C ASP A 256 -27.52 -11.50 6.89
N SER A 257 -28.66 -10.82 6.61
CA SER A 257 -29.71 -11.38 5.76
C SER A 257 -30.62 -10.31 5.14
N LEU A 258 -31.31 -10.66 4.07
CA LEU A 258 -32.37 -9.80 3.48
C LEU A 258 -33.50 -9.53 4.46
N LYS A 259 -33.76 -10.45 5.39
CA LYS A 259 -34.76 -10.27 6.44
C LYS A 259 -34.32 -9.18 7.43
N GLU A 260 -33.08 -9.22 7.87
CA GLU A 260 -32.52 -8.17 8.74
C GLU A 260 -32.50 -6.82 8.02
N LEU A 261 -32.03 -6.80 6.76
CA LEU A 261 -32.03 -5.60 5.93
C LEU A 261 -33.44 -4.99 5.82
N GLY A 262 -34.44 -5.84 5.56
CA GLY A 262 -35.84 -5.42 5.52
C GLY A 262 -36.35 -4.83 6.82
N THR A 263 -35.95 -5.43 7.95
CA THR A 263 -36.31 -4.92 9.28
C THR A 263 -35.69 -3.54 9.53
N LEU A 264 -34.40 -3.36 9.19
CA LEU A 264 -33.68 -2.09 9.33
C LEU A 264 -34.25 -1.00 8.42
N ALA A 265 -34.61 -1.34 7.20
CA ALA A 265 -35.15 -0.42 6.20
C ALA A 265 -36.69 -0.19 6.32
N GLY A 266 -37.38 -0.97 7.16
CA GLY A 266 -38.85 -0.95 7.25
C GLY A 266 -39.55 -1.38 5.98
N GLN A 267 -38.99 -2.33 5.22
CA GLN A 267 -39.45 -2.80 3.91
C GLN A 267 -39.46 -4.33 3.84
N GLU A 268 -40.37 -4.89 2.99
CA GLU A 268 -40.34 -6.31 2.67
C GLU A 268 -39.35 -6.56 1.51
N LEU A 269 -38.24 -7.23 1.81
CA LEU A 269 -37.12 -7.44 0.88
C LEU A 269 -36.83 -8.90 0.55
N SER A 270 -37.76 -9.83 0.86
CA SER A 270 -37.56 -11.28 0.59
C SER A 270 -37.32 -11.64 -0.89
N ASN A 271 -37.79 -10.80 -1.78
CA ASN A 271 -37.64 -10.96 -3.24
C ASN A 271 -36.62 -9.97 -3.85
N LEU A 272 -35.86 -9.25 -3.03
CA LEU A 272 -34.84 -8.34 -3.54
C LEU A 272 -33.73 -9.14 -4.24
N ASP A 273 -33.36 -8.71 -5.44
CA ASP A 273 -32.08 -9.12 -6.04
C ASP A 273 -30.94 -8.47 -5.24
N PRO A 274 -30.08 -9.26 -4.55
CA PRO A 274 -29.03 -8.70 -3.73
C PRO A 274 -27.86 -8.10 -4.51
N HIS A 275 -27.90 -8.12 -5.85
CA HIS A 275 -26.85 -7.53 -6.70
C HIS A 275 -27.04 -6.02 -6.88
N ARG A 276 -26.00 -5.38 -7.34
CA ARG A 276 -26.05 -3.99 -7.81
C ARG A 276 -26.85 -3.88 -9.11
N PRO A 277 -27.65 -2.82 -9.32
CA PRO A 277 -27.78 -1.64 -8.45
C PRO A 277 -28.82 -1.81 -7.32
N PHE A 278 -29.63 -2.86 -7.33
CA PHE A 278 -30.85 -2.99 -6.53
C PHE A 278 -30.61 -2.89 -5.02
N VAL A 279 -29.56 -3.54 -4.52
CA VAL A 279 -29.21 -3.50 -3.08
C VAL A 279 -28.63 -2.15 -2.66
N ASP A 280 -28.04 -1.40 -3.59
CA ASP A 280 -27.47 -0.08 -3.32
C ASP A 280 -28.53 0.98 -3.01
N ASP A 281 -29.78 0.78 -3.49
CA ASP A 281 -30.90 1.69 -3.26
C ASP A 281 -31.50 1.53 -1.86
N ILE A 282 -31.13 0.47 -1.12
CA ILE A 282 -31.66 0.22 0.21
C ILE A 282 -30.87 1.03 1.25
N THR A 283 -31.56 1.95 1.89
CA THR A 283 -31.02 2.82 2.94
C THR A 283 -31.88 2.79 4.19
N PHE A 284 -31.29 3.11 5.33
CA PHE A 284 -31.99 3.20 6.63
C PHE A 284 -31.27 4.16 7.57
N ALA A 285 -31.89 4.49 8.70
CA ALA A 285 -31.31 5.39 9.68
C ALA A 285 -30.27 4.69 10.56
N CYS A 286 -29.11 5.32 10.78
CA CYS A 286 -28.12 4.86 11.71
C CYS A 286 -28.67 4.85 13.15
N ALA A 287 -28.52 3.74 13.85
CA ALA A 287 -28.98 3.62 15.24
C ALA A 287 -28.22 4.53 16.22
N GLU A 288 -26.98 4.90 15.90
CA GLU A 288 -26.13 5.71 16.78
C GLU A 288 -26.30 7.22 16.55
N CYS A 289 -26.51 7.67 15.31
CA CYS A 289 -26.51 9.10 14.99
C CYS A 289 -27.66 9.56 14.09
N SER A 290 -28.58 8.65 13.72
CA SER A 290 -29.75 8.91 12.87
C SER A 290 -29.41 9.41 11.44
N GLN A 291 -28.14 9.45 11.06
CA GLN A 291 -27.74 9.74 9.66
C GLN A 291 -28.10 8.57 8.75
N THR A 292 -28.24 8.85 7.46
CA THR A 292 -28.54 7.80 6.48
C THR A 292 -27.38 6.82 6.36
N MET A 293 -27.71 5.53 6.50
CA MET A 293 -26.79 4.42 6.19
C MET A 293 -26.95 4.06 4.73
N THR A 294 -25.85 4.03 4.00
CA THR A 294 -25.76 3.61 2.60
C THR A 294 -24.79 2.43 2.49
N ARG A 295 -25.05 1.52 1.55
CA ARG A 295 -24.14 0.40 1.34
C ARG A 295 -22.79 0.87 0.79
N VAL A 296 -21.69 0.27 1.27
CA VAL A 296 -20.35 0.51 0.70
C VAL A 296 -20.30 0.00 -0.73
N PRO A 297 -19.66 0.71 -1.69
CA PRO A 297 -19.76 0.40 -3.12
C PRO A 297 -19.03 -0.88 -3.55
N GLU A 298 -18.16 -1.41 -2.71
CA GLU A 298 -17.29 -2.55 -3.04
C GLU A 298 -18.11 -3.85 -3.18
N VAL A 299 -17.52 -4.80 -3.91
CA VAL A 299 -17.98 -6.18 -4.02
C VAL A 299 -16.94 -7.13 -3.40
N ILE A 300 -17.37 -8.33 -3.06
CA ILE A 300 -16.50 -9.38 -2.48
C ILE A 300 -15.63 -9.99 -3.60
N ASP A 301 -14.43 -10.41 -3.25
CA ASP A 301 -13.55 -11.21 -4.11
C ASP A 301 -14.26 -12.52 -4.50
N CYS A 302 -14.30 -12.86 -5.78
CA CYS A 302 -14.92 -14.08 -6.28
C CYS A 302 -14.35 -15.38 -5.68
N TRP A 303 -13.14 -15.33 -5.15
CA TRP A 303 -12.56 -16.46 -4.41
C TRP A 303 -13.28 -16.74 -3.08
N TYR A 304 -13.93 -15.74 -2.49
CA TYR A 304 -14.81 -15.95 -1.34
C TYR A 304 -16.01 -16.81 -1.70
N ASP A 305 -16.69 -16.48 -2.81
CA ASP A 305 -17.85 -17.26 -3.30
C ASP A 305 -17.42 -18.69 -3.61
N SER A 306 -16.30 -18.87 -4.31
CA SER A 306 -15.74 -20.18 -4.62
C SER A 306 -15.38 -20.96 -3.35
N GLY A 307 -14.72 -20.32 -2.38
CA GLY A 307 -14.34 -20.95 -1.11
C GLY A 307 -15.53 -21.28 -0.20
N ALA A 308 -16.66 -20.59 -0.37
CA ALA A 308 -17.87 -20.85 0.38
C ALA A 308 -18.69 -22.05 -0.17
N MET A 309 -18.48 -22.47 -1.41
CA MET A 309 -19.27 -23.51 -2.06
C MET A 309 -19.41 -24.82 -1.29
N PRO A 310 -18.38 -25.37 -0.61
CA PRO A 310 -18.50 -26.62 0.13
C PRO A 310 -19.62 -26.64 1.15
N PHE A 311 -19.96 -25.50 1.75
CA PHE A 311 -21.04 -25.38 2.73
C PHE A 311 -22.25 -24.54 2.22
N ALA A 312 -22.03 -23.53 1.39
CA ALA A 312 -23.08 -22.66 0.87
C ALA A 312 -24.10 -23.43 0.01
N GLN A 313 -23.69 -24.45 -0.74
CA GLN A 313 -24.59 -25.29 -1.54
C GLN A 313 -25.69 -25.96 -0.71
N TRP A 314 -25.48 -26.16 0.57
CA TRP A 314 -26.46 -26.73 1.50
C TRP A 314 -27.33 -25.65 2.17
N GLY A 315 -27.00 -24.37 1.98
CA GLY A 315 -27.58 -23.25 2.69
C GLY A 315 -27.11 -23.13 4.14
N TYR A 316 -25.93 -23.69 4.44
CA TYR A 316 -25.30 -23.60 5.78
C TYR A 316 -24.89 -22.14 6.09
N PRO A 317 -25.08 -21.68 7.35
CA PRO A 317 -25.73 -22.35 8.48
C PRO A 317 -27.24 -22.08 8.57
N HIS A 318 -27.82 -21.32 7.65
CA HIS A 318 -29.14 -20.68 7.80
C HIS A 318 -30.33 -21.59 7.44
N LYS A 319 -30.13 -22.56 6.55
CA LYS A 319 -31.19 -23.47 6.13
C LYS A 319 -31.32 -24.64 7.10
N GLU A 320 -32.53 -24.96 7.52
CA GLU A 320 -32.83 -26.12 8.36
C GLU A 320 -32.26 -27.41 7.76
N GLY A 321 -31.57 -28.22 8.59
CA GLY A 321 -30.90 -29.46 8.18
C GLY A 321 -29.63 -29.26 7.36
N SER A 322 -29.17 -28.02 7.15
CA SER A 322 -27.95 -27.74 6.38
C SER A 322 -26.67 -28.17 7.09
N VAL A 323 -26.64 -28.07 8.42
CA VAL A 323 -25.50 -28.48 9.26
C VAL A 323 -25.25 -29.99 9.11
N GLU A 324 -26.30 -30.80 9.20
CA GLU A 324 -26.23 -32.26 9.05
C GLU A 324 -25.78 -32.64 7.66
N LYS A 325 -26.31 -31.98 6.62
CA LYS A 325 -25.90 -32.20 5.23
C LYS A 325 -24.44 -31.86 4.99
N PHE A 326 -23.98 -30.72 5.51
CA PHE A 326 -22.58 -30.32 5.39
C PHE A 326 -21.65 -31.30 6.12
N LYS A 327 -22.01 -31.78 7.32
CA LYS A 327 -21.21 -32.75 8.06
C LYS A 327 -21.18 -34.14 7.45
N ALA A 328 -22.17 -34.47 6.62
CA ALA A 328 -22.29 -35.76 5.95
C ALA A 328 -21.65 -35.79 4.54
N SER A 329 -21.30 -34.63 3.99
CA SER A 329 -20.64 -34.49 2.68
C SER A 329 -19.12 -34.55 2.81
#